data_fb792667c4c06f9e3c642e60e8a754cc
#
_entry.id   fb792667c4c06f9e3c642e60e8a754cc
#
_cell.length_a   1.000
_cell.length_b   1.000
_cell.length_c   1.000
_cell.angle_alpha   90.00
_cell.angle_beta   90.00
_cell.angle_gamma   90.00
#
_symmetry.space_group_name_H-M   'P 1'
#
loop_
_entity.id
_entity.type
_entity.pdbx_description
1 polymer ?
#
loop_
_entity_poly.entity_id
_entity_poly.type
_entity_poly.pdbx_seq_one_letter_code
_entity_poly.pdbx_strand_id
1 'polypeptide(L)'
;MQSLKITLVVAGLAAALAWALKPDRPSQPTTIPLINVQEIGELASLRINYSDVIEFNERRTQDIPWTQWELRFGGTKVLLVAKGECLIATNLQLAKYHTTSEKERTATLKLPLPRVISARLNHDAKNNGSYFYTVDSKGVSALIPGNDNQTKAMNRALQKGQSAIESSCLRAEYSLAARKSAEAVLTATYVATGWKVNFIWQ
;
A
#
# COMPACT_ATOMS: atom_id res chain seq x y z
N MET A 1 -15.09 -40.19 -64.40
CA MET A 1 -15.35 -38.89 -63.66
C MET A 1 -15.90 -39.11 -62.24
N GLN A 2 -16.50 -40.25 -61.90
CA GLN A 2 -17.04 -40.48 -60.54
C GLN A 2 -15.94 -40.81 -59.49
N SER A 3 -14.87 -41.51 -59.88
CA SER A 3 -13.78 -41.89 -58.98
C SER A 3 -12.96 -40.65 -58.44
N LEU A 4 -12.81 -39.63 -59.28
CA LEU A 4 -12.08 -38.42 -58.89
C LEU A 4 -12.81 -37.61 -57.79
N LYS A 5 -14.15 -37.64 -57.82
CA LYS A 5 -14.98 -36.95 -56.81
C LYS A 5 -14.94 -37.63 -55.45
N ILE A 6 -14.87 -38.95 -55.41
CA ILE A 6 -14.78 -39.75 -54.19
C ILE A 6 -13.41 -39.53 -53.51
N THR A 7 -12.31 -39.46 -54.29
CA THR A 7 -10.97 -39.22 -53.75
C THR A 7 -10.82 -37.84 -53.14
N LEU A 8 -11.44 -36.81 -53.71
CA LEU A 8 -11.43 -35.46 -53.16
C LEU A 8 -12.21 -35.33 -51.85
N VAL A 9 -13.32 -36.04 -51.72
CA VAL A 9 -14.17 -36.04 -50.49
C VAL A 9 -13.40 -36.76 -49.35
N VAL A 10 -12.76 -37.90 -49.64
CA VAL A 10 -11.98 -38.63 -48.64
C VAL A 10 -10.75 -37.87 -48.19
N ALA A 11 -10.05 -37.16 -49.09
CA ALA A 11 -8.92 -36.30 -48.73
C ALA A 11 -9.34 -35.12 -47.86
N GLY A 12 -10.49 -34.51 -48.14
CA GLY A 12 -11.06 -33.43 -47.32
C GLY A 12 -11.43 -33.87 -45.91
N LEU A 13 -12.06 -35.04 -45.77
CA LEU A 13 -12.39 -35.63 -44.50
C LEU A 13 -11.16 -36.00 -43.67
N ALA A 14 -10.14 -36.56 -44.28
CA ALA A 14 -8.88 -36.88 -43.60
C ALA A 14 -8.14 -35.64 -43.12
N ALA A 15 -8.14 -34.55 -43.89
CA ALA A 15 -7.57 -33.27 -43.49
C ALA A 15 -8.34 -32.63 -42.32
N ALA A 16 -9.68 -32.69 -42.34
CA ALA A 16 -10.51 -32.17 -41.25
C ALA A 16 -10.32 -32.98 -39.96
N LEU A 17 -10.19 -34.33 -40.05
CA LEU A 17 -9.89 -35.17 -38.89
C LEU A 17 -8.49 -34.89 -38.32
N ALA A 18 -7.50 -34.70 -39.17
CA ALA A 18 -6.13 -34.36 -38.73
C ALA A 18 -6.06 -32.99 -38.06
N TRP A 19 -6.95 -32.06 -38.44
CA TRP A 19 -7.05 -30.76 -37.80
C TRP A 19 -7.75 -30.84 -36.45
N ALA A 20 -8.80 -31.65 -36.31
CA ALA A 20 -9.55 -31.88 -35.09
C ALA A 20 -8.75 -32.69 -34.03
N LEU A 21 -7.82 -33.52 -34.50
CA LEU A 21 -6.93 -34.33 -33.65
C LEU A 21 -5.59 -33.65 -33.33
N LYS A 22 -5.42 -32.36 -33.67
CA LYS A 22 -4.23 -31.63 -33.20
C LYS A 22 -4.23 -31.67 -31.67
N PRO A 23 -3.22 -32.32 -31.06
CA PRO A 23 -3.11 -32.28 -29.61
C PRO A 23 -2.99 -30.83 -29.22
N ASP A 24 -3.86 -30.40 -28.31
CA ASP A 24 -3.71 -29.10 -27.64
C ASP A 24 -2.26 -28.99 -27.19
N ARG A 25 -1.57 -27.94 -27.65
CA ARG A 25 -0.22 -27.68 -27.17
C ARG A 25 -0.31 -27.65 -25.65
N PRO A 26 0.48 -28.49 -24.96
CA PRO A 26 0.48 -28.44 -23.51
C PRO A 26 0.72 -26.98 -23.13
N SER A 27 -0.22 -26.39 -22.39
CA SER A 27 -0.05 -25.07 -21.81
C SER A 27 1.29 -25.11 -21.09
N GLN A 28 2.27 -24.33 -21.56
CA GLN A 28 3.54 -24.24 -20.86
C GLN A 28 3.20 -23.91 -19.41
N PRO A 29 3.72 -24.65 -18.44
CA PRO A 29 3.49 -24.32 -17.05
C PRO A 29 3.93 -22.87 -16.89
N THR A 30 2.99 -22.00 -16.52
CA THR A 30 3.30 -20.62 -16.19
C THR A 30 4.30 -20.72 -15.06
N THR A 31 5.58 -20.51 -15.35
CA THR A 31 6.62 -20.45 -14.34
C THR A 31 6.22 -19.29 -13.44
N ILE A 32 5.63 -19.63 -12.29
CA ILE A 32 5.37 -18.65 -11.23
C ILE A 32 6.75 -18.10 -10.90
N PRO A 33 6.99 -16.78 -11.06
CA PRO A 33 8.27 -16.22 -10.71
C PRO A 33 8.52 -16.57 -9.24
N LEU A 34 9.72 -17.03 -8.93
CA LEU A 34 10.13 -17.35 -7.57
C LEU A 34 9.98 -16.07 -6.76
N ILE A 35 8.84 -15.93 -6.09
CA ILE A 35 8.63 -14.85 -5.13
C ILE A 35 9.56 -15.18 -3.99
N ASN A 36 10.56 -14.32 -3.78
CA ASN A 36 11.48 -14.45 -2.68
C ASN A 36 10.67 -14.31 -1.39
N VAL A 37 10.32 -15.43 -0.77
CA VAL A 37 9.63 -15.47 0.51
C VAL A 37 10.68 -15.09 1.55
N GLN A 38 10.77 -13.80 1.84
CA GLN A 38 11.53 -13.35 2.99
C GLN A 38 10.75 -13.75 4.24
N GLU A 39 11.42 -14.48 5.11
CA GLU A 39 10.91 -14.78 6.45
C GLU A 39 10.62 -13.45 7.16
N ILE A 40 9.32 -13.14 7.35
CA ILE A 40 8.91 -11.91 8.01
C ILE A 40 9.06 -12.14 9.51
N GLY A 41 10.23 -11.80 10.03
CA GLY A 41 10.50 -11.82 11.48
C GLY A 41 9.91 -10.63 12.24
N GLU A 42 8.90 -9.97 11.68
CA GLU A 42 8.28 -8.78 12.25
C GLU A 42 6.94 -9.10 12.90
N LEU A 43 6.82 -8.76 14.20
CA LEU A 43 5.56 -8.77 14.92
C LEU A 43 4.82 -7.47 14.64
N ALA A 44 3.81 -7.52 13.75
CA ALA A 44 2.88 -6.42 13.55
C ALA A 44 2.00 -6.25 14.78
N SER A 45 2.26 -5.23 15.58
CA SER A 45 1.64 -5.04 16.88
C SER A 45 0.54 -3.99 16.89
N LEU A 46 0.50 -3.10 15.90
CA LEU A 46 -0.52 -2.05 15.81
C LEU A 46 -0.84 -1.71 14.36
N ARG A 47 -2.15 -1.72 14.03
CA ARG A 47 -2.69 -1.15 12.78
C ARG A 47 -3.56 0.03 13.12
N ILE A 48 -3.32 1.17 12.47
CA ILE A 48 -4.07 2.41 12.66
C ILE A 48 -4.73 2.76 11.34
N ASN A 49 -6.04 2.97 11.38
CA ASN A 49 -6.77 3.51 10.24
C ASN A 49 -6.81 5.03 10.34
N TYR A 50 -6.35 5.68 9.30
CA TYR A 50 -6.31 7.12 9.16
C TYR A 50 -7.44 7.61 8.27
N SER A 51 -8.11 8.71 8.68
CA SER A 51 -9.08 9.42 7.84
C SER A 51 -9.02 10.89 8.18
N ASP A 52 -8.81 11.72 7.16
CA ASP A 52 -8.74 13.19 7.31
C ASP A 52 -9.19 13.88 6.03
N VAL A 53 -9.58 15.15 6.14
CA VAL A 53 -9.94 16.00 5.01
C VAL A 53 -8.83 17.00 4.77
N ILE A 54 -8.17 16.87 3.62
CA ILE A 54 -7.04 17.70 3.24
C ILE A 54 -7.51 18.73 2.22
N GLU A 55 -7.41 19.97 2.61
CA GLU A 55 -7.62 21.10 1.71
C GLU A 55 -6.28 21.52 1.09
N PHE A 56 -6.27 21.61 -0.21
CA PHE A 56 -5.17 22.11 -1.00
C PHE A 56 -5.64 23.24 -1.90
N ASN A 57 -5.01 24.41 -1.75
CA ASN A 57 -5.29 25.58 -2.57
C ASN A 57 -4.03 25.95 -3.34
N GLU A 58 -4.08 25.84 -4.65
CA GLU A 58 -3.03 26.34 -5.54
C GLU A 58 -3.47 27.67 -6.11
N ARG A 59 -2.69 28.73 -5.85
CA ARG A 59 -2.89 30.05 -6.45
C ARG A 59 -1.89 30.22 -7.57
N ARG A 60 -2.33 30.72 -8.70
CA ARG A 60 -1.43 31.16 -9.77
C ARG A 60 -1.32 32.66 -9.73
N THR A 61 -0.15 33.13 -9.39
CA THR A 61 0.29 34.50 -9.55
C THR A 61 1.44 34.52 -10.54
N GLN A 62 1.50 35.50 -11.37
CA GLN A 62 2.64 35.78 -12.24
C GLN A 62 3.05 37.21 -12.02
N ASP A 63 4.32 37.41 -11.69
CA ASP A 63 4.91 38.72 -11.54
C ASP A 63 4.96 39.40 -12.90
N ILE A 64 4.54 40.65 -12.96
CA ILE A 64 4.72 41.47 -14.15
C ILE A 64 6.14 42.01 -14.13
N PRO A 65 6.98 41.67 -15.13
CA PRO A 65 8.33 42.19 -15.22
C PRO A 65 8.31 43.72 -15.09
N TRP A 66 9.22 44.28 -14.31
CA TRP A 66 9.43 45.73 -14.11
C TRP A 66 8.38 46.42 -13.23
N THR A 67 7.44 45.67 -12.58
CA THR A 67 6.45 46.23 -11.64
C THR A 67 6.43 45.42 -10.35
N GLN A 68 5.88 46.00 -9.27
CA GLN A 68 5.60 45.27 -8.01
C GLN A 68 4.23 44.62 -8.03
N TRP A 69 3.62 44.45 -9.20
CA TRP A 69 2.25 43.97 -9.33
C TRP A 69 2.23 42.50 -9.73
N GLU A 70 1.42 41.72 -9.02
CA GLU A 70 1.15 40.31 -9.34
C GLU A 70 -0.18 40.19 -10.07
N LEU A 71 -0.16 39.56 -11.23
CA LEU A 71 -1.39 39.17 -11.93
C LEU A 71 -1.88 37.81 -11.39
N ARG A 72 -3.13 37.79 -10.92
CA ARG A 72 -3.81 36.58 -10.48
C ARG A 72 -4.56 35.95 -11.63
N PHE A 73 -4.08 34.83 -12.14
CA PHE A 73 -4.70 34.12 -13.27
C PHE A 73 -5.73 33.07 -12.84
N GLY A 74 -5.95 32.88 -11.56
CA GLY A 74 -6.89 31.91 -11.02
C GLY A 74 -6.25 30.98 -9.97
N GLY A 75 -6.96 29.92 -9.64
CA GLY A 75 -6.48 28.92 -8.68
C GLY A 75 -7.31 27.66 -8.75
N THR A 76 -6.75 26.58 -8.25
CA THR A 76 -7.44 25.30 -8.10
C THR A 76 -7.53 24.97 -6.62
N LYS A 77 -8.75 24.75 -6.14
CA LYS A 77 -9.04 24.25 -4.81
C LYS A 77 -9.37 22.77 -4.90
N VAL A 78 -8.68 21.95 -4.12
CA VAL A 78 -8.89 20.52 -4.04
C VAL A 78 -9.23 20.16 -2.61
N LEU A 79 -10.33 19.44 -2.41
CA LEU A 79 -10.68 18.78 -1.16
C LEU A 79 -10.49 17.28 -1.35
N LEU A 80 -9.50 16.72 -0.67
CA LEU A 80 -9.20 15.29 -0.67
C LEU A 80 -9.64 14.70 0.67
N VAL A 81 -10.54 13.72 0.63
CA VAL A 81 -10.77 12.84 1.77
C VAL A 81 -9.69 11.77 1.73
N ALA A 82 -8.67 11.97 2.55
CA ALA A 82 -7.51 11.09 2.65
C ALA A 82 -7.82 9.97 3.62
N LYS A 83 -7.80 8.73 3.16
CA LYS A 83 -7.95 7.53 3.97
C LYS A 83 -6.75 6.63 3.77
N GLY A 84 -6.28 6.00 4.83
CA GLY A 84 -5.11 5.16 4.73
C GLY A 84 -4.87 4.35 5.99
N GLU A 85 -3.74 3.70 6.05
CA GLU A 85 -3.35 2.87 7.17
C GLU A 85 -1.88 3.04 7.54
N CYS A 86 -1.61 2.92 8.83
CA CYS A 86 -0.27 2.72 9.37
C CYS A 86 -0.16 1.30 9.91
N LEU A 87 0.96 0.67 9.68
CA LEU A 87 1.34 -0.57 10.30
C LEU A 87 2.64 -0.37 11.07
N ILE A 88 2.59 -0.66 12.36
CA ILE A 88 3.74 -0.56 13.27
C ILE A 88 4.09 -1.96 13.75
N ALA A 89 5.36 -2.31 13.66
CA ALA A 89 5.86 -3.62 14.03
C ALA A 89 7.17 -3.55 14.80
N THR A 90 7.44 -4.64 15.53
CA THR A 90 8.70 -4.89 16.23
C THR A 90 9.44 -6.02 15.53
N ASN A 91 10.70 -5.82 15.21
CA ASN A 91 11.53 -6.85 14.58
C ASN A 91 12.01 -7.86 15.63
N LEU A 92 11.40 -9.04 15.62
CA LEU A 92 11.73 -10.11 16.55
C LEU A 92 13.06 -10.81 16.25
N GLN A 93 13.60 -10.68 15.04
CA GLN A 93 14.93 -11.23 14.70
C GLN A 93 16.05 -10.54 15.48
N LEU A 94 15.81 -9.28 15.89
CA LEU A 94 16.75 -8.52 16.72
C LEU A 94 16.52 -8.70 18.23
N ALA A 95 15.53 -9.49 18.61
CA ALA A 95 15.25 -9.77 20.01
C ALA A 95 16.38 -10.60 20.65
N LYS A 96 16.76 -10.24 21.87
CA LYS A 96 17.79 -10.96 22.63
C LYS A 96 17.18 -11.53 23.90
N TYR A 97 17.36 -12.84 24.08
CA TYR A 97 16.92 -13.57 25.26
C TYR A 97 18.01 -13.61 26.28
N HIS A 98 17.64 -13.44 27.54
CA HIS A 98 18.47 -13.67 28.67
C HIS A 98 17.68 -14.43 29.74
N THR A 99 18.06 -15.68 30.01
CA THR A 99 17.43 -16.50 31.04
C THR A 99 17.88 -16.00 32.38
N THR A 100 16.93 -15.59 33.23
CA THR A 100 17.22 -15.11 34.57
C THR A 100 17.27 -16.28 35.58
N SER A 101 16.32 -17.22 35.47
CA SER A 101 16.27 -18.43 36.29
C SER A 101 15.52 -19.55 35.56
N GLU A 102 16.19 -20.66 35.29
CA GLU A 102 15.54 -21.85 34.72
C GLU A 102 14.59 -22.51 35.70
N LYS A 103 14.99 -22.55 36.99
CA LYS A 103 14.21 -23.19 38.06
C LYS A 103 12.86 -22.49 38.23
N GLU A 104 12.84 -21.18 38.16
CA GLU A 104 11.61 -20.37 38.29
C GLU A 104 10.97 -20.06 36.92
N ARG A 105 11.58 -20.53 35.83
CA ARG A 105 11.14 -20.24 34.43
C ARG A 105 10.93 -18.75 34.19
N THR A 106 11.91 -17.95 34.60
CA THR A 106 11.91 -16.52 34.37
C THR A 106 12.96 -16.13 33.34
N ALA A 107 12.60 -15.25 32.44
CA ALA A 107 13.49 -14.73 31.41
C ALA A 107 13.29 -13.22 31.18
N THR A 108 14.31 -12.57 30.65
CA THR A 108 14.23 -11.18 30.17
C THR A 108 14.39 -11.17 28.67
N LEU A 109 13.45 -10.52 28.00
CA LEU A 109 13.46 -10.35 26.54
C LEU A 109 13.75 -8.89 26.22
N LYS A 110 14.90 -8.63 25.59
CA LYS A 110 15.25 -7.31 25.06
C LYS A 110 14.73 -7.18 23.66
N LEU A 111 13.86 -6.20 23.45
CA LEU A 111 13.19 -5.94 22.18
C LEU A 111 13.66 -4.62 21.59
N PRO A 112 13.82 -4.54 20.26
CA PRO A 112 14.01 -3.26 19.58
C PRO A 112 12.71 -2.45 19.64
N LEU A 113 12.85 -1.13 19.59
CA LEU A 113 11.70 -0.23 19.53
C LEU A 113 10.80 -0.53 18.32
N PRO A 114 9.47 -0.47 18.50
CA PRO A 114 8.56 -0.57 17.37
C PRO A 114 8.83 0.52 16.33
N ARG A 115 8.73 0.15 15.06
CA ARG A 115 8.91 1.08 13.94
C ARG A 115 7.72 1.03 12.99
N VAL A 116 7.48 2.12 12.29
CA VAL A 116 6.51 2.17 11.20
C VAL A 116 7.09 1.37 10.03
N ILE A 117 6.40 0.32 9.62
CA ILE A 117 6.78 -0.50 8.46
C ILE A 117 5.98 -0.15 7.22
N SER A 118 4.80 0.42 7.40
CA SER A 118 3.97 0.91 6.30
C SER A 118 3.14 2.09 6.78
N ALA A 119 3.14 3.15 6.00
CA ALA A 119 2.25 4.31 6.15
C ALA A 119 1.82 4.73 4.75
N ARG A 120 0.58 4.48 4.36
CA ARG A 120 0.15 4.70 2.98
C ARG A 120 -1.31 5.10 2.88
N LEU A 121 -1.58 5.96 1.89
CA LEU A 121 -2.94 6.22 1.42
C LEU A 121 -3.53 4.98 0.77
N ASN A 122 -4.80 4.72 1.04
CA ASN A 122 -5.58 3.76 0.27
C ASN A 122 -6.17 4.47 -0.94
N HIS A 123 -5.77 4.06 -2.14
CA HIS A 123 -6.26 4.62 -3.40
C HIS A 123 -7.50 3.90 -3.95
N ASP A 124 -7.92 2.80 -3.35
CA ASP A 124 -9.07 2.04 -3.80
C ASP A 124 -10.38 2.67 -3.32
N ALA A 125 -10.92 3.60 -4.12
CA ALA A 125 -12.16 4.31 -3.82
C ALA A 125 -13.37 3.37 -3.61
N LYS A 126 -13.36 2.16 -4.21
CA LYS A 126 -14.44 1.17 -4.05
C LYS A 126 -14.41 0.50 -2.69
N ASN A 127 -13.20 0.32 -2.12
CA ASN A 127 -12.99 -0.32 -0.83
C ASN A 127 -12.67 0.72 0.26
N ASN A 128 -13.50 1.74 0.39
CA ASN A 128 -13.36 2.78 1.41
C ASN A 128 -12.03 3.55 1.37
N GLY A 129 -11.46 3.72 0.18
CA GLY A 129 -10.21 4.47 -0.02
C GLY A 129 -10.40 5.98 -0.09
N SER A 130 -9.30 6.66 -0.40
CA SER A 130 -9.25 8.11 -0.58
C SER A 130 -9.97 8.54 -1.85
N TYR A 131 -10.63 9.68 -1.80
CA TYR A 131 -11.32 10.24 -2.95
C TYR A 131 -11.30 11.77 -2.92
N PHE A 132 -11.39 12.37 -4.11
CA PHE A 132 -11.56 13.81 -4.23
C PHE A 132 -13.03 14.18 -4.06
N TYR A 133 -13.32 14.94 -3.00
CA TYR A 133 -14.67 15.42 -2.74
C TYR A 133 -15.04 16.58 -3.68
N THR A 134 -14.09 17.51 -3.87
CA THR A 134 -14.27 18.66 -4.76
C THR A 134 -12.94 19.01 -5.40
N VAL A 135 -13.00 19.30 -6.71
CA VAL A 135 -11.91 19.88 -7.47
C VAL A 135 -12.47 21.08 -8.22
N ASP A 136 -12.22 22.28 -7.71
CA ASP A 136 -12.79 23.53 -8.21
C ASP A 136 -11.67 24.41 -8.77
N SER A 137 -11.80 24.79 -10.03
CA SER A 137 -10.84 25.65 -10.72
C SER A 137 -11.50 26.98 -11.07
N LYS A 138 -10.88 28.09 -10.70
CA LYS A 138 -11.37 29.46 -10.96
C LYS A 138 -10.41 30.24 -11.86
N GLY A 139 -10.97 31.18 -12.59
CA GLY A 139 -10.23 32.07 -13.49
C GLY A 139 -10.00 31.47 -14.87
N VAL A 140 -8.98 31.95 -15.59
CA VAL A 140 -8.65 31.52 -16.97
C VAL A 140 -8.38 30.01 -17.04
N SER A 141 -7.92 29.41 -15.96
CA SER A 141 -7.69 27.97 -15.88
C SER A 141 -8.95 27.13 -16.03
N ALA A 142 -10.13 27.65 -15.71
CA ALA A 142 -11.40 26.94 -15.85
C ALA A 142 -11.87 26.84 -17.32
N LEU A 143 -11.33 27.66 -18.21
CA LEU A 143 -11.73 27.73 -19.60
C LEU A 143 -10.96 26.77 -20.53
N ILE A 144 -9.90 26.13 -20.01
CA ILE A 144 -9.04 25.22 -20.78
C ILE A 144 -9.39 23.78 -20.41
N PRO A 145 -10.05 23.00 -21.30
CA PRO A 145 -10.30 21.58 -21.06
C PRO A 145 -8.99 20.79 -20.95
N GLY A 146 -8.92 19.83 -20.03
CA GLY A 146 -7.73 18.99 -19.84
C GLY A 146 -6.57 19.69 -19.11
N ASN A 147 -6.89 20.62 -18.24
CA ASN A 147 -5.92 21.50 -17.58
C ASN A 147 -4.89 20.74 -16.73
N ASP A 148 -3.63 20.80 -17.15
CA ASP A 148 -2.43 20.31 -16.45
C ASP A 148 -2.39 20.76 -14.98
N ASN A 149 -2.99 21.90 -14.65
CA ASN A 149 -3.02 22.47 -13.31
C ASN A 149 -3.92 21.70 -12.35
N GLN A 150 -5.08 21.22 -12.85
CA GLN A 150 -5.98 20.40 -12.05
C GLN A 150 -5.31 19.09 -11.64
N THR A 151 -4.69 18.41 -12.60
CA THR A 151 -3.93 17.18 -12.34
C THR A 151 -2.76 17.43 -11.39
N LYS A 152 -2.02 18.53 -11.56
CA LYS A 152 -0.93 18.92 -10.67
C LYS A 152 -1.43 19.20 -9.25
N ALA A 153 -2.54 19.94 -9.12
CA ALA A 153 -3.15 20.22 -7.81
C ALA A 153 -3.65 18.94 -7.12
N MET A 154 -4.27 18.03 -7.87
CA MET A 154 -4.68 16.72 -7.35
C MET A 154 -3.48 15.89 -6.86
N ASN A 155 -2.41 15.82 -7.65
CA ASN A 155 -1.20 15.09 -7.28
C ASN A 155 -0.53 15.69 -6.03
N ARG A 156 -0.48 17.02 -5.91
CA ARG A 156 0.04 17.69 -4.71
C ARG A 156 -0.85 17.45 -3.49
N ALA A 157 -2.18 17.42 -3.67
CA ALA A 157 -3.09 17.05 -2.58
C ALA A 157 -2.86 15.62 -2.10
N LEU A 158 -2.63 14.66 -3.01
CA LEU A 158 -2.28 13.28 -2.66
C LEU A 158 -0.94 13.21 -1.93
N GLN A 159 0.09 13.93 -2.40
CA GLN A 159 1.39 14.00 -1.73
C GLN A 159 1.25 14.56 -0.31
N LYS A 160 0.47 15.65 -0.15
CA LYS A 160 0.18 16.23 1.16
C LYS A 160 -0.55 15.23 2.06
N GLY A 161 -1.50 14.47 1.49
CA GLY A 161 -2.20 13.40 2.19
C GLY A 161 -1.27 12.29 2.66
N GLN A 162 -0.38 11.85 1.80
CA GLN A 162 0.62 10.84 2.13
C GLN A 162 1.54 11.32 3.26
N SER A 163 2.07 12.55 3.16
CA SER A 163 2.93 13.13 4.21
C SER A 163 2.18 13.32 5.54
N ALA A 164 0.89 13.64 5.49
CA ALA A 164 0.07 13.77 6.70
C ALA A 164 -0.10 12.42 7.41
N ILE A 165 -0.34 11.34 6.66
CA ILE A 165 -0.39 9.98 7.23
C ILE A 165 0.95 9.61 7.85
N GLU A 166 2.06 9.77 7.12
CA GLU A 166 3.41 9.46 7.60
C GLU A 166 3.71 10.19 8.91
N SER A 167 3.44 11.50 8.96
CA SER A 167 3.63 12.30 10.17
C SER A 167 2.75 11.85 11.33
N SER A 168 1.50 11.48 11.03
CA SER A 168 0.56 10.99 12.04
C SER A 168 1.01 9.64 12.61
N CYS A 169 1.57 8.75 11.78
CA CYS A 169 2.05 7.44 12.21
C CYS A 169 3.25 7.52 13.18
N LEU A 170 4.02 8.59 13.12
CA LEU A 170 5.21 8.79 13.97
C LEU A 170 4.90 9.32 15.37
N ARG A 171 3.64 9.51 15.73
CA ARG A 171 3.26 10.00 17.06
C ARG A 171 3.70 9.02 18.15
N ALA A 172 4.24 9.55 19.24
CA ALA A 172 4.76 8.77 20.36
C ALA A 172 3.71 7.84 20.99
N GLU A 173 2.44 8.27 21.02
CA GLU A 173 1.32 7.49 21.54
C GLU A 173 1.13 6.15 20.83
N TYR A 174 1.36 6.11 19.50
CA TYR A 174 1.24 4.88 18.73
C TYR A 174 2.41 3.92 18.96
N SER A 175 3.61 4.46 19.15
CA SER A 175 4.76 3.65 19.57
C SER A 175 4.51 2.99 20.93
N LEU A 176 3.96 3.73 21.89
CA LEU A 176 3.60 3.18 23.22
C LEU A 176 2.50 2.12 23.10
N ALA A 177 1.45 2.39 22.32
CA ALA A 177 0.39 1.41 22.08
C ALA A 177 0.92 0.14 21.40
N ALA A 178 1.82 0.28 20.43
CA ALA A 178 2.45 -0.85 19.77
C ALA A 178 3.29 -1.71 20.73
N ARG A 179 4.05 -1.07 21.65
CA ARG A 179 4.78 -1.80 22.71
C ARG A 179 3.84 -2.61 23.58
N LYS A 180 2.79 -1.98 24.12
CA LYS A 180 1.81 -2.66 24.98
C LYS A 180 1.15 -3.84 24.26
N SER A 181 0.80 -3.67 22.99
CA SER A 181 0.22 -4.76 22.19
C SER A 181 1.21 -5.90 21.96
N ALA A 182 2.47 -5.58 21.63
CA ALA A 182 3.52 -6.58 21.46
C ALA A 182 3.78 -7.35 22.76
N GLU A 183 3.87 -6.65 23.90
CA GLU A 183 4.03 -7.27 25.22
C GLU A 183 2.87 -8.20 25.57
N ALA A 184 1.63 -7.79 25.28
CA ALA A 184 0.45 -8.63 25.55
C ALA A 184 0.49 -9.94 24.75
N VAL A 185 0.80 -9.86 23.44
CA VAL A 185 0.91 -11.03 22.56
C VAL A 185 2.03 -11.96 23.02
N LEU A 186 3.22 -11.40 23.26
CA LEU A 186 4.38 -12.19 23.69
C LEU A 186 4.16 -12.78 25.07
N THR A 187 3.58 -12.03 26.02
CA THR A 187 3.23 -12.55 27.35
C THR A 187 2.31 -13.76 27.23
N ALA A 188 1.23 -13.66 26.45
CA ALA A 188 0.32 -14.77 26.26
C ALA A 188 1.02 -16.01 25.69
N THR A 189 1.92 -15.82 24.72
CA THR A 189 2.70 -16.89 24.11
C THR A 189 3.64 -17.58 25.13
N TYR A 190 4.37 -16.80 25.94
CA TYR A 190 5.31 -17.36 26.92
C TYR A 190 4.61 -17.99 28.12
N VAL A 191 3.51 -17.40 28.59
CA VAL A 191 2.69 -17.99 29.67
C VAL A 191 2.15 -19.36 29.26
N ALA A 192 1.75 -19.53 27.99
CA ALA A 192 1.31 -20.83 27.47
C ALA A 192 2.41 -21.90 27.53
N THR A 193 3.69 -21.52 27.51
CA THR A 193 4.85 -22.42 27.70
C THR A 193 5.33 -22.52 29.15
N GLY A 194 4.65 -21.82 30.07
CA GLY A 194 4.98 -21.83 31.51
C GLY A 194 6.14 -20.91 31.90
N TRP A 195 6.53 -19.96 31.01
CA TRP A 195 7.56 -18.98 31.28
C TRP A 195 6.97 -17.62 31.67
N LYS A 196 7.65 -16.94 32.60
CA LYS A 196 7.41 -15.53 32.93
C LYS A 196 8.48 -14.67 32.28
N VAL A 197 8.09 -13.72 31.47
CA VAL A 197 9.04 -12.90 30.72
C VAL A 197 8.87 -11.42 31.07
N ASN A 198 10.01 -10.78 31.36
CA ASN A 198 10.12 -9.34 31.53
C ASN A 198 10.62 -8.73 30.23
N PHE A 199 10.03 -7.62 29.78
CA PHE A 199 10.39 -6.94 28.54
C PHE A 199 11.23 -5.71 28.80
N ILE A 200 12.30 -5.53 28.03
CA ILE A 200 13.15 -4.35 28.02
C ILE A 200 13.22 -3.84 26.59
N TRP A 201 12.83 -2.58 26.38
CA TRP A 201 12.88 -1.93 25.08
C TRP A 201 14.16 -1.14 24.91
N GLN A 202 14.85 -1.27 23.75
CA GLN A 202 16.13 -0.61 23.46
C GLN A 202 16.24 -0.16 22.00
#